data_730eaace6a513e599fe7dc1775b0ffe6
#
_entry.id   730eaace6a513e599fe7dc1775b0ffe6
#
_cell.length_a   1.000
_cell.length_b   1.000
_cell.length_c   1.000
_cell.angle_alpha   90.00
_cell.angle_beta   90.00
_cell.angle_gamma   90.00
#
_symmetry.space_group_name_H-M   'P 1'
#
loop_
_entity.id
_entity.type
_entity.pdbx_description
1 polymer ?
#
loop_
_entity_poly.entity_id
_entity_poly.type
_entity_poly.pdbx_seq_one_letter_code
_entity_poly.pdbx_strand_id
1 'polypeptide(L)'
;MLSNKIQYIGCDDATLDLFESQYPLPNGMCYNSYLLLGERVAVMDSVDKRKTAEWLQKIEQSQRTPDYLIIQHTEPDHSGSIGAFLEKYPHATIVASRAALQFLEQFGYQPAHTLMVKHGDCLDLGGLTLHFVSAPMVHWPDVLMTYLPEEKTLFSADAFGSFGVYSLFSAHWIDEARRYYINICGKYGAQVATALAKIQAFDIQRIAPLHGCVLEGSEVAEALRLYDIWSHYEVETDG
;
A
#
# COMPACT_ATOMS: atom_id res chain seq x y z
N MET A 1 16.89 -3.42 -0.02
CA MET A 1 16.98 -2.12 0.71
C MET A 1 16.36 -1.04 -0.17
N LEU A 2 15.44 -0.21 0.36
CA LEU A 2 14.85 0.91 -0.38
C LEU A 2 15.95 1.88 -0.84
N SER A 3 15.73 2.53 -1.99
CA SER A 3 16.70 3.48 -2.55
C SER A 3 16.66 4.82 -1.79
N ASN A 4 17.58 5.73 -2.15
CA ASN A 4 17.56 7.09 -1.61
C ASN A 4 16.37 7.93 -2.10
N LYS A 5 15.61 7.44 -3.07
CA LYS A 5 14.38 8.09 -3.60
C LYS A 5 13.09 7.59 -2.95
N ILE A 6 13.16 6.46 -2.22
CA ILE A 6 12.03 5.87 -1.50
C ILE A 6 12.40 5.74 -0.03
N GLN A 7 11.75 6.49 0.84
CA GLN A 7 11.95 6.42 2.29
C GLN A 7 10.74 5.76 2.95
N TYR A 8 10.96 4.75 3.78
CA TYR A 8 9.92 4.17 4.62
C TYR A 8 9.58 5.10 5.77
N ILE A 9 8.30 5.42 5.90
CA ILE A 9 7.75 6.29 6.96
C ILE A 9 6.57 5.64 7.69
N GLY A 10 6.32 4.35 7.44
CA GLY A 10 5.25 3.58 8.10
C GLY A 10 5.49 3.37 9.59
N CYS A 11 4.51 2.78 10.27
CA CYS A 11 4.49 2.60 11.71
C CYS A 11 4.15 1.16 12.09
N ASP A 12 4.86 0.63 13.07
CA ASP A 12 4.57 -0.66 13.70
C ASP A 12 3.57 -0.50 14.86
N ASP A 13 2.67 -1.46 15.02
CA ASP A 13 1.81 -1.61 16.19
C ASP A 13 1.96 -3.03 16.75
N ALA A 14 3.00 -3.22 17.56
CA ALA A 14 3.29 -4.49 18.22
C ALA A 14 2.30 -4.81 19.38
N THR A 15 1.42 -3.88 19.72
CA THR A 15 0.44 -4.03 20.80
C THR A 15 -0.94 -4.43 20.31
N LEU A 16 -1.18 -4.38 18.99
CA LEU A 16 -2.43 -4.82 18.40
C LEU A 16 -2.49 -6.34 18.41
N ASP A 17 -3.51 -6.91 19.05
CA ASP A 17 -3.72 -8.35 19.21
C ASP A 17 -4.74 -8.92 18.22
N LEU A 18 -5.63 -8.07 17.67
CA LEU A 18 -6.64 -8.44 16.69
C LEU A 18 -6.70 -7.44 15.53
N PHE A 19 -6.53 -7.89 14.30
CA PHE A 19 -6.81 -7.11 13.10
C PHE A 19 -8.30 -7.20 12.76
N GLU A 20 -8.92 -6.08 12.38
CA GLU A 20 -10.37 -5.96 12.14
C GLU A 20 -11.25 -6.56 13.27
N SER A 21 -10.73 -6.59 14.49
CA SER A 21 -11.40 -7.18 15.67
C SER A 21 -11.69 -8.70 15.54
N GLN A 22 -11.06 -9.40 14.62
CA GLN A 22 -11.31 -10.82 14.35
C GLN A 22 -10.09 -11.68 14.07
N TYR A 23 -9.02 -11.13 13.50
CA TYR A 23 -7.84 -11.92 13.11
C TYR A 23 -6.73 -11.79 14.16
N PRO A 24 -6.33 -12.86 14.86
CA PRO A 24 -5.27 -12.81 15.87
C PRO A 24 -3.94 -12.36 15.28
N LEU A 25 -3.24 -11.47 15.99
CA LEU A 25 -1.97 -10.88 15.60
C LEU A 25 -0.88 -11.17 16.65
N PRO A 26 -0.31 -12.38 16.69
CA PRO A 26 0.73 -12.72 17.66
C PRO A 26 1.99 -11.85 17.51
N ASN A 27 2.22 -11.29 16.34
CA ASN A 27 3.37 -10.45 16.02
C ASN A 27 2.97 -8.99 15.69
N GLY A 28 1.79 -8.54 16.13
CA GLY A 28 1.29 -7.20 15.85
C GLY A 28 0.97 -6.95 14.37
N MET A 29 0.97 -5.67 13.97
CA MET A 29 0.71 -5.21 12.61
C MET A 29 1.61 -4.02 12.27
N CYS A 30 1.84 -3.78 10.99
CA CYS A 30 2.43 -2.54 10.52
C CYS A 30 1.48 -1.85 9.54
N TYR A 31 1.57 -0.53 9.50
CA TYR A 31 0.89 0.33 8.55
C TYR A 31 1.96 1.01 7.70
N ASN A 32 2.16 0.50 6.50
CA ASN A 32 3.24 0.96 5.66
C ASN A 32 2.85 2.24 4.93
N SER A 33 3.75 3.19 4.93
CA SER A 33 3.68 4.41 4.16
C SER A 33 5.08 4.76 3.67
N TYR A 34 5.15 5.37 2.50
CA TYR A 34 6.44 5.66 1.86
C TYR A 34 6.47 7.10 1.37
N LEU A 35 7.64 7.72 1.46
CA LEU A 35 7.91 9.05 0.92
C LEU A 35 8.71 8.89 -0.37
N LEU A 36 8.22 9.46 -1.45
CA LEU A 36 8.87 9.47 -2.76
C LEU A 36 9.51 10.84 -3.00
N LEU A 37 10.82 10.82 -3.18
CA LEU A 37 11.67 12.03 -3.22
C LEU A 37 12.06 12.38 -4.67
N GLY A 38 11.09 12.88 -5.44
CA GLY A 38 11.33 13.55 -6.72
C GLY A 38 11.62 15.05 -6.54
N GLU A 39 11.52 15.84 -7.61
CA GLU A 39 11.45 17.30 -7.50
C GLU A 39 10.23 17.69 -6.65
N ARG A 40 9.08 17.07 -6.93
CA ARG A 40 7.89 17.06 -6.09
C ARG A 40 7.88 15.83 -5.20
N VAL A 41 7.34 15.97 -4.02
CA VAL A 41 7.32 14.94 -2.99
C VAL A 41 5.94 14.31 -2.88
N ALA A 42 5.86 12.99 -2.97
CA ALA A 42 4.62 12.26 -2.74
C ALA A 42 4.72 11.35 -1.52
N VAL A 43 3.67 11.32 -0.73
CA VAL A 43 3.45 10.33 0.35
C VAL A 43 2.53 9.26 -0.22
N MET A 44 2.91 7.98 -0.04
CA MET A 44 2.10 6.82 -0.42
C MET A 44 1.33 6.35 0.81
N ASP A 45 0.03 6.52 0.78
CA ASP A 45 -0.95 6.23 1.82
C ASP A 45 -0.67 6.87 3.20
N SER A 46 -1.66 6.89 4.06
CA SER A 46 -1.50 7.26 5.46
C SER A 46 -1.49 6.01 6.34
N VAL A 47 -1.67 6.18 7.64
CA VAL A 47 -1.62 5.11 8.63
C VAL A 47 -2.84 5.15 9.53
N ASP A 48 -3.03 4.11 10.34
CA ASP A 48 -4.03 4.07 11.38
C ASP A 48 -3.97 5.32 12.29
N LYS A 49 -5.13 5.81 12.71
CA LYS A 49 -5.29 7.01 13.53
C LYS A 49 -4.43 6.98 14.80
N ARG A 50 -4.21 5.81 15.39
CA ARG A 50 -3.39 5.64 16.59
C ARG A 50 -1.91 5.97 16.36
N LYS A 51 -1.45 5.94 15.11
CA LYS A 51 -0.05 6.17 14.69
C LYS A 51 0.17 7.54 14.05
N THR A 52 -0.85 8.40 14.00
CA THR A 52 -0.80 9.72 13.35
C THR A 52 0.43 10.54 13.73
N ALA A 53 0.69 10.69 15.04
CA ALA A 53 1.77 11.53 15.53
C ALA A 53 3.15 11.02 15.11
N GLU A 54 3.38 9.70 15.21
CA GLU A 54 4.62 9.04 14.80
C GLU A 54 4.84 9.21 13.29
N TRP A 55 3.82 8.97 12.49
CA TRP A 55 3.87 9.08 11.03
C TRP A 55 4.19 10.51 10.57
N LEU A 56 3.47 11.51 11.10
CA LEU A 56 3.73 12.91 10.76
C LEU A 56 5.13 13.36 11.18
N GLN A 57 5.65 12.87 12.31
CA GLN A 57 7.02 13.14 12.74
C GLN A 57 8.05 12.57 11.72
N LYS A 58 7.81 11.36 11.19
CA LYS A 58 8.70 10.75 10.17
C LYS A 58 8.69 11.56 8.87
N ILE A 59 7.53 12.09 8.46
CA ILE A 59 7.46 13.00 7.30
C ILE A 59 8.30 14.26 7.56
N GLU A 60 8.17 14.88 8.73
CA GLU A 60 8.94 16.09 9.10
C GLU A 60 10.45 15.84 9.12
N GLN A 61 10.89 14.67 9.60
CA GLN A 61 12.29 14.30 9.64
C GLN A 61 12.95 14.25 8.26
N SER A 62 12.17 14.06 7.20
CA SER A 62 12.65 14.12 5.81
C SER A 62 13.10 15.53 5.39
N GLN A 63 12.68 16.57 6.12
CA GLN A 63 12.88 17.99 5.81
C GLN A 63 12.34 18.40 4.42
N ARG A 64 11.40 17.61 3.87
CA ARG A 64 10.73 17.86 2.60
C ARG A 64 9.24 18.06 2.85
N THR A 65 8.63 19.00 2.16
CA THR A 65 7.19 19.24 2.22
C THR A 65 6.49 18.38 1.17
N PRO A 66 5.49 17.58 1.54
CA PRO A 66 4.69 16.83 0.58
C PRO A 66 3.88 17.72 -0.36
N ASP A 67 3.96 17.45 -1.66
CA ASP A 67 3.11 18.03 -2.70
C ASP A 67 1.87 17.17 -2.92
N TYR A 68 1.99 15.86 -2.70
CA TYR A 68 0.93 14.89 -2.94
C TYR A 68 0.79 13.90 -1.78
N LEU A 69 -0.45 13.47 -1.55
CA LEU A 69 -0.78 12.25 -0.82
C LEU A 69 -1.52 11.32 -1.78
N ILE A 70 -0.88 10.21 -2.12
CA ILE A 70 -1.44 9.17 -3.00
C ILE A 70 -2.23 8.21 -2.11
N ILE A 71 -3.53 8.07 -2.35
CA ILE A 71 -4.37 7.14 -1.61
C ILE A 71 -4.66 5.94 -2.51
N GLN A 72 -4.04 4.84 -2.18
CA GLN A 72 -4.26 3.56 -2.87
C GLN A 72 -5.47 2.82 -2.32
N HIS A 73 -5.76 3.02 -1.01
CA HIS A 73 -6.85 2.36 -0.30
C HIS A 73 -7.38 3.24 0.83
N THR A 74 -8.69 3.18 1.08
CA THR A 74 -9.36 4.08 2.06
C THR A 74 -9.82 3.38 3.33
N GLU A 75 -9.45 2.12 3.55
CA GLU A 75 -9.72 1.46 4.83
C GLU A 75 -9.18 2.30 6.00
N PRO A 76 -9.84 2.31 7.18
CA PRO A 76 -9.49 3.22 8.28
C PRO A 76 -8.04 3.17 8.75
N ASP A 77 -7.37 2.03 8.61
CA ASP A 77 -5.96 1.87 8.97
C ASP A 77 -4.97 2.46 7.94
N HIS A 78 -5.45 2.84 6.74
CA HIS A 78 -4.71 3.57 5.71
C HIS A 78 -5.25 4.99 5.49
N SER A 79 -6.42 5.31 6.01
CA SER A 79 -7.05 6.63 5.84
C SER A 79 -7.22 7.43 7.13
N GLY A 80 -7.03 6.79 8.30
CA GLY A 80 -7.33 7.38 9.60
C GLY A 80 -6.51 8.63 9.95
N SER A 81 -5.37 8.83 9.31
CA SER A 81 -4.46 9.97 9.55
C SER A 81 -4.56 11.07 8.48
N ILE A 82 -5.41 10.92 7.45
CA ILE A 82 -5.55 11.89 6.35
C ILE A 82 -5.97 13.27 6.86
N GLY A 83 -6.89 13.36 7.82
CA GLY A 83 -7.34 14.63 8.37
C GLY A 83 -6.19 15.45 8.97
N ALA A 84 -5.39 14.82 9.81
CA ALA A 84 -4.22 15.47 10.43
C ALA A 84 -3.13 15.82 9.41
N PHE A 85 -2.98 15.02 8.35
CA PHE A 85 -2.08 15.35 7.24
C PHE A 85 -2.55 16.63 6.51
N LEU A 86 -3.84 16.73 6.18
CA LEU A 86 -4.41 17.90 5.50
C LEU A 86 -4.35 19.17 6.35
N GLU A 87 -4.51 19.06 7.66
CA GLU A 87 -4.33 20.19 8.58
C GLU A 87 -2.88 20.70 8.55
N LYS A 88 -1.91 19.80 8.46
CA LYS A 88 -0.48 20.12 8.46
C LYS A 88 0.03 20.57 7.09
N TYR A 89 -0.47 19.94 6.01
CA TYR A 89 -0.07 20.18 4.63
C TYR A 89 -1.26 20.57 3.76
N PRO A 90 -1.91 21.74 4.01
CA PRO A 90 -3.16 22.11 3.35
C PRO A 90 -3.04 22.34 1.85
N HIS A 91 -1.83 22.50 1.32
CA HIS A 91 -1.56 22.69 -0.10
C HIS A 91 -1.31 21.38 -0.84
N ALA A 92 -1.17 20.25 -0.12
CA ALA A 92 -0.97 18.95 -0.73
C ALA A 92 -2.22 18.52 -1.50
N THR A 93 -2.01 17.90 -2.66
CA THR A 93 -3.09 17.37 -3.49
C THR A 93 -3.32 15.90 -3.15
N ILE A 94 -4.55 15.52 -2.82
CA ILE A 94 -4.95 14.11 -2.71
C ILE A 94 -5.09 13.52 -4.10
N VAL A 95 -4.33 12.45 -4.37
CA VAL A 95 -4.38 11.70 -5.63
C VAL A 95 -4.98 10.34 -5.35
N ALA A 96 -6.12 10.03 -5.96
CA ALA A 96 -6.85 8.81 -5.65
C ALA A 96 -7.77 8.36 -6.80
N SER A 97 -8.26 7.13 -6.72
CA SER A 97 -9.31 6.65 -7.60
C SER A 97 -10.63 7.41 -7.36
N ARG A 98 -11.54 7.34 -8.33
CA ARG A 98 -12.88 7.92 -8.17
C ARG A 98 -13.61 7.37 -6.94
N ALA A 99 -13.53 6.05 -6.72
CA ALA A 99 -14.18 5.41 -5.60
C ALA A 99 -13.57 5.85 -4.26
N ALA A 100 -12.23 5.94 -4.20
CA ALA A 100 -11.55 6.43 -3.01
C ALA A 100 -11.94 7.88 -2.67
N LEU A 101 -12.01 8.78 -3.65
CA LEU A 101 -12.48 10.16 -3.41
C LEU A 101 -13.91 10.21 -2.86
N GLN A 102 -14.81 9.35 -3.36
CA GLN A 102 -16.19 9.23 -2.85
C GLN A 102 -16.21 8.71 -1.40
N PHE A 103 -15.37 7.74 -1.07
CA PHE A 103 -15.28 7.21 0.31
C PHE A 103 -14.71 8.27 1.26
N LEU A 104 -13.68 9.00 0.86
CA LEU A 104 -13.11 10.09 1.66
C LEU A 104 -14.18 11.16 1.97
N GLU A 105 -14.99 11.54 1.00
CA GLU A 105 -16.12 12.45 1.20
C GLU A 105 -17.12 11.90 2.23
N GLN A 106 -17.49 10.61 2.11
CA GLN A 106 -18.39 9.94 3.06
C GLN A 106 -17.81 9.82 4.46
N PHE A 107 -16.47 9.69 4.59
CA PHE A 107 -15.77 9.73 5.87
C PHE A 107 -15.62 11.14 6.45
N GLY A 108 -16.09 12.17 5.73
CA GLY A 108 -16.08 13.56 6.17
C GLY A 108 -14.81 14.32 5.81
N TYR A 109 -13.92 13.76 5.00
CA TYR A 109 -12.74 14.48 4.51
C TYR A 109 -13.13 15.40 3.33
N GLN A 110 -12.67 16.64 3.37
CA GLN A 110 -12.91 17.64 2.33
C GLN A 110 -11.60 18.30 1.90
N PRO A 111 -10.73 17.56 1.17
CA PRO A 111 -9.46 18.12 0.71
C PRO A 111 -9.69 19.29 -0.26
N ALA A 112 -8.91 20.37 -0.11
CA ALA A 112 -8.99 21.52 -0.97
C ALA A 112 -8.53 21.22 -2.41
N HIS A 113 -7.61 20.29 -2.55
CA HIS A 113 -7.01 19.90 -3.83
C HIS A 113 -7.09 18.39 -4.03
N THR A 114 -7.70 17.97 -5.15
CA THR A 114 -7.81 16.55 -5.52
C THR A 114 -7.41 16.34 -6.97
N LEU A 115 -6.79 15.21 -7.25
CA LEU A 115 -6.51 14.70 -8.59
C LEU A 115 -7.07 13.28 -8.68
N MET A 116 -8.13 13.13 -9.48
CA MET A 116 -8.68 11.81 -9.76
C MET A 116 -7.84 11.10 -10.81
N VAL A 117 -7.43 9.87 -10.49
CA VAL A 117 -6.66 9.01 -11.41
C VAL A 117 -7.34 7.65 -11.62
N LYS A 118 -7.01 6.99 -12.70
CA LYS A 118 -7.53 5.68 -13.11
C LYS A 118 -6.41 4.80 -13.67
N HIS A 119 -6.76 3.57 -14.01
CA HIS A 119 -5.83 2.67 -14.67
C HIS A 119 -5.23 3.28 -15.95
N GLY A 120 -3.90 3.25 -16.06
CA GLY A 120 -3.14 3.76 -17.17
C GLY A 120 -2.76 5.24 -17.08
N ASP A 121 -3.31 5.99 -16.12
CA ASP A 121 -2.87 7.36 -15.88
C ASP A 121 -1.48 7.38 -15.23
N CYS A 122 -0.76 8.51 -15.39
CA CYS A 122 0.56 8.73 -14.82
C CYS A 122 0.61 10.09 -14.10
N LEU A 123 1.50 10.17 -13.09
CA LEU A 123 1.83 11.41 -12.40
C LEU A 123 3.34 11.59 -12.36
N ASP A 124 3.84 12.64 -13.00
CA ASP A 124 5.26 13.01 -12.96
C ASP A 124 5.58 13.82 -11.71
N LEU A 125 6.57 13.36 -10.93
CA LEU A 125 7.10 14.04 -9.74
C LEU A 125 8.40 14.80 -10.01
N GLY A 126 8.83 14.88 -11.28
CA GLY A 126 10.16 15.40 -11.65
C GLY A 126 11.25 14.36 -11.36
N GLY A 127 11.53 13.52 -12.35
CA GLY A 127 12.52 12.42 -12.27
C GLY A 127 12.04 11.13 -11.62
N LEU A 128 10.76 11.06 -11.24
CA LEU A 128 10.02 9.86 -10.85
C LEU A 128 8.63 9.94 -11.47
N THR A 129 8.14 8.85 -12.07
CA THR A 129 6.83 8.80 -12.73
C THR A 129 5.98 7.69 -12.11
N LEU A 130 4.87 8.04 -11.50
CA LEU A 130 3.92 7.09 -10.95
C LEU A 130 2.97 6.60 -12.05
N HIS A 131 2.85 5.29 -12.22
CA HIS A 131 1.91 4.65 -13.12
C HIS A 131 0.80 3.97 -12.31
N PHE A 132 -0.44 4.36 -12.52
CA PHE A 132 -1.57 3.88 -11.72
C PHE A 132 -2.25 2.66 -12.35
N VAL A 133 -2.53 1.65 -11.50
CA VAL A 133 -3.16 0.38 -11.89
C VAL A 133 -4.39 0.13 -11.02
N SER A 134 -5.59 0.20 -11.57
CA SER A 134 -6.81 -0.11 -10.83
C SER A 134 -6.90 -1.60 -10.51
N ALA A 135 -7.08 -1.92 -9.24
CA ALA A 135 -7.24 -3.27 -8.70
C ALA A 135 -8.53 -3.39 -7.85
N PRO A 136 -9.73 -3.06 -8.40
CA PRO A 136 -10.95 -3.03 -7.63
C PRO A 136 -11.25 -4.41 -7.04
N MET A 137 -11.74 -4.43 -5.80
CA MET A 137 -12.02 -5.61 -4.98
C MET A 137 -10.77 -6.42 -4.59
N VAL A 138 -9.59 -5.80 -4.63
CA VAL A 138 -8.36 -6.38 -4.05
C VAL A 138 -7.88 -5.50 -2.87
N HIS A 139 -8.61 -5.35 -1.72
CA HIS A 139 -9.87 -6.12 -1.49
C HIS A 139 -11.14 -5.23 -1.50
N TRP A 140 -11.05 -3.91 -1.56
CA TRP A 140 -12.17 -2.96 -1.68
C TRP A 140 -12.28 -2.39 -3.10
N PRO A 141 -13.44 -1.76 -3.45
CA PRO A 141 -13.69 -1.26 -4.82
C PRO A 141 -12.80 -0.06 -5.22
N ASP A 142 -12.20 0.63 -4.26
CA ASP A 142 -11.38 1.84 -4.44
C ASP A 142 -9.92 1.55 -4.76
N VAL A 143 -9.46 0.30 -4.58
CA VAL A 143 -8.05 -0.05 -4.61
C VAL A 143 -7.35 0.33 -5.92
N LEU A 144 -6.22 1.02 -5.75
CA LEU A 144 -5.32 1.48 -6.78
C LEU A 144 -3.90 1.05 -6.41
N MET A 145 -3.23 0.30 -7.26
CA MET A 145 -1.80 0.04 -7.14
C MET A 145 -1.02 1.12 -7.90
N THR A 146 0.23 1.32 -7.53
CA THR A 146 1.10 2.31 -8.17
C THR A 146 2.44 1.68 -8.52
N TYR A 147 2.86 1.74 -9.79
CA TYR A 147 4.16 1.28 -10.24
C TYR A 147 5.10 2.46 -10.50
N LEU A 148 6.34 2.36 -9.99
CA LEU A 148 7.40 3.34 -10.15
C LEU A 148 8.53 2.70 -10.99
N PRO A 149 8.60 2.98 -12.33
CA PRO A 149 9.54 2.33 -13.25
C PRO A 149 10.99 2.59 -12.91
N GLU A 150 11.33 3.81 -12.50
CA GLU A 150 12.72 4.23 -12.21
C GLU A 150 13.32 3.43 -11.06
N GLU A 151 12.48 2.91 -10.17
CA GLU A 151 12.86 2.10 -9.02
C GLU A 151 12.37 0.64 -9.13
N LYS A 152 11.69 0.29 -10.24
CA LYS A 152 11.10 -1.04 -10.49
C LYS A 152 10.26 -1.55 -9.31
N THR A 153 9.57 -0.62 -8.67
CA THR A 153 8.83 -0.85 -7.42
C THR A 153 7.33 -0.77 -7.66
N LEU A 154 6.62 -1.81 -7.25
CA LEU A 154 5.17 -1.83 -7.18
C LEU A 154 4.72 -1.53 -5.73
N PHE A 155 4.03 -0.43 -5.53
CA PHE A 155 3.24 -0.18 -4.33
C PHE A 155 1.89 -0.83 -4.54
N SER A 156 1.61 -1.89 -3.82
CA SER A 156 0.57 -2.87 -4.18
C SER A 156 -0.74 -2.72 -3.41
N ALA A 157 -0.88 -1.67 -2.62
CA ALA A 157 -1.94 -1.56 -1.62
C ALA A 157 -1.90 -2.80 -0.69
N ASP A 158 -3.02 -3.40 -0.37
CA ASP A 158 -3.09 -4.58 0.50
C ASP A 158 -2.64 -5.88 -0.17
N ALA A 159 -2.62 -5.91 -1.51
CA ALA A 159 -2.11 -7.09 -2.18
C ALA A 159 -0.64 -7.34 -1.81
N PHE A 160 -0.27 -8.61 -1.71
CA PHE A 160 1.05 -9.07 -1.28
C PHE A 160 1.42 -8.73 0.17
N GLY A 161 0.44 -8.23 0.97
CA GLY A 161 0.63 -7.97 2.38
C GLY A 161 0.78 -9.23 3.22
N SER A 162 1.25 -9.04 4.44
CA SER A 162 1.32 -10.07 5.47
C SER A 162 1.01 -9.48 6.85
N PHE A 163 0.56 -10.32 7.78
CA PHE A 163 0.47 -9.92 9.17
C PHE A 163 1.85 -9.81 9.80
N GLY A 164 1.95 -9.01 10.86
CA GLY A 164 3.17 -8.77 11.62
C GLY A 164 3.74 -7.36 11.47
N VAL A 165 4.65 -6.97 12.36
CA VAL A 165 5.35 -5.70 12.30
C VAL A 165 6.41 -5.70 11.19
N TYR A 166 6.68 -4.54 10.60
CA TYR A 166 7.63 -4.37 9.50
C TYR A 166 9.05 -4.86 9.82
N SER A 167 9.47 -4.68 11.07
CA SER A 167 10.80 -5.09 11.55
C SER A 167 10.98 -6.60 11.70
N LEU A 168 9.88 -7.39 11.71
CA LEU A 168 9.91 -8.85 11.82
C LEU A 168 9.90 -9.49 10.43
N PHE A 169 10.96 -9.28 9.65
CA PHE A 169 11.20 -10.14 8.50
C PHE A 169 11.59 -11.53 9.00
N SER A 170 10.71 -12.49 8.88
CA SER A 170 10.99 -13.87 9.28
C SER A 170 11.18 -14.76 8.05
N ALA A 171 11.96 -15.85 8.24
CA ALA A 171 12.06 -16.90 7.25
C ALA A 171 10.70 -17.57 6.92
N HIS A 172 9.65 -17.24 7.67
CA HIS A 172 8.28 -17.75 7.56
C HIS A 172 7.28 -16.69 7.08
N TRP A 173 7.73 -15.65 6.38
CA TRP A 173 6.84 -14.59 5.88
C TRP A 173 5.67 -15.14 5.04
N ILE A 174 5.89 -16.24 4.31
CA ILE A 174 4.89 -16.89 3.45
C ILE A 174 3.68 -17.36 4.27
N ASP A 175 3.86 -17.88 5.47
CA ASP A 175 2.76 -18.38 6.31
C ASP A 175 1.83 -17.22 6.72
N GLU A 176 2.42 -16.08 7.11
CA GLU A 176 1.65 -14.89 7.45
C GLU A 176 1.05 -14.20 6.21
N ALA A 177 1.73 -14.23 5.07
CA ALA A 177 1.19 -13.75 3.79
C ALA A 177 0.02 -14.61 3.31
N ARG A 178 0.12 -15.95 3.43
CA ARG A 178 -0.97 -16.88 3.10
C ARG A 178 -2.18 -16.64 4.00
N ARG A 179 -1.96 -16.52 5.30
CA ARG A 179 -3.00 -16.23 6.28
C ARG A 179 -3.66 -14.89 5.99
N TYR A 180 -2.88 -13.85 5.66
CA TYR A 180 -3.37 -12.54 5.25
C TYR A 180 -4.22 -12.66 3.97
N TYR A 181 -3.68 -13.27 2.90
CA TYR A 181 -4.39 -13.45 1.63
C TYR A 181 -5.75 -14.13 1.80
N ILE A 182 -5.78 -15.28 2.49
CA ILE A 182 -7.02 -16.06 2.68
C ILE A 182 -8.11 -15.22 3.36
N ASN A 183 -7.75 -14.42 4.35
CA ASN A 183 -8.69 -13.63 5.13
C ASN A 183 -9.11 -12.32 4.45
N ILE A 184 -8.21 -11.68 3.73
CA ILE A 184 -8.41 -10.34 3.15
C ILE A 184 -8.82 -10.42 1.68
N CYS A 185 -8.02 -11.05 0.83
CA CYS A 185 -8.21 -11.08 -0.63
C CYS A 185 -8.90 -12.37 -1.14
N GLY A 186 -8.86 -13.46 -0.37
CA GLY A 186 -9.13 -14.81 -0.89
C GLY A 186 -10.51 -15.00 -1.50
N LYS A 187 -11.54 -14.31 -1.02
CA LYS A 187 -12.90 -14.37 -1.62
C LYS A 187 -12.99 -13.71 -3.01
N TYR A 188 -11.96 -12.97 -3.42
CA TYR A 188 -11.93 -12.19 -4.66
C TYR A 188 -10.90 -12.72 -5.67
N GLY A 189 -10.67 -14.04 -5.74
CA GLY A 189 -9.65 -14.65 -6.59
C GLY A 189 -9.68 -14.17 -8.04
N ALA A 190 -10.84 -14.10 -8.68
CA ALA A 190 -10.96 -13.61 -10.06
C ALA A 190 -10.51 -12.14 -10.23
N GLN A 191 -10.73 -11.29 -9.24
CA GLN A 191 -10.28 -9.90 -9.25
C GLN A 191 -8.76 -9.82 -9.01
N VAL A 192 -8.22 -10.68 -8.13
CA VAL A 192 -6.77 -10.82 -7.93
C VAL A 192 -6.11 -11.27 -9.23
N ALA A 193 -6.59 -12.32 -9.90
CA ALA A 193 -6.07 -12.77 -11.20
C ALA A 193 -6.09 -11.64 -12.25
N THR A 194 -7.17 -10.85 -12.27
CA THR A 194 -7.27 -9.67 -13.16
C THR A 194 -6.23 -8.61 -12.83
N ALA A 195 -5.96 -8.35 -11.55
CA ALA A 195 -4.93 -7.40 -11.13
C ALA A 195 -3.53 -7.90 -11.50
N LEU A 196 -3.24 -9.20 -11.29
CA LEU A 196 -1.98 -9.84 -11.70
C LEU A 196 -1.73 -9.69 -13.20
N ALA A 197 -2.75 -9.94 -14.03
CA ALA A 197 -2.63 -9.78 -15.47
C ALA A 197 -2.26 -8.33 -15.88
N LYS A 198 -2.74 -7.32 -15.15
CA LYS A 198 -2.42 -5.91 -15.45
C LYS A 198 -0.98 -5.55 -15.09
N ILE A 199 -0.42 -6.13 -14.03
CA ILE A 199 0.94 -5.83 -13.57
C ILE A 199 1.99 -6.70 -14.26
N GLN A 200 1.61 -7.75 -14.99
CA GLN A 200 2.52 -8.67 -15.67
C GLN A 200 3.45 -7.97 -16.67
N ALA A 201 3.01 -6.83 -17.23
CA ALA A 201 3.80 -6.07 -18.20
C ALA A 201 4.95 -5.25 -17.56
N PHE A 202 4.99 -5.15 -16.23
CA PHE A 202 5.99 -4.34 -15.53
C PHE A 202 7.20 -5.18 -15.11
N ASP A 203 8.39 -4.59 -15.17
CA ASP A 203 9.61 -5.16 -14.60
C ASP A 203 9.65 -4.89 -13.09
N ILE A 204 8.94 -5.72 -12.32
CA ILE A 204 8.82 -5.58 -10.87
C ILE A 204 9.99 -6.29 -10.20
N GLN A 205 10.85 -5.54 -9.52
CA GLN A 205 11.97 -6.06 -8.72
C GLN A 205 11.75 -5.85 -7.22
N ARG A 206 10.73 -5.06 -6.86
CA ARG A 206 10.32 -4.80 -5.47
C ARG A 206 8.81 -4.67 -5.39
N ILE A 207 8.22 -5.24 -4.35
CA ILE A 207 6.82 -5.03 -3.98
C ILE A 207 6.80 -4.40 -2.60
N ALA A 208 6.10 -3.27 -2.48
CA ALA A 208 5.95 -2.48 -1.27
C ALA A 208 4.46 -2.44 -0.87
N PRO A 209 3.99 -3.42 -0.09
CA PRO A 209 2.59 -3.52 0.34
C PRO A 209 2.28 -2.55 1.48
N LEU A 210 0.99 -2.38 1.80
CA LEU A 210 0.53 -1.59 2.94
C LEU A 210 0.74 -2.30 4.29
N HIS A 211 0.90 -3.63 4.28
CA HIS A 211 1.18 -4.44 5.47
C HIS A 211 2.32 -5.42 5.22
N GLY A 212 3.09 -5.71 6.27
CA GLY A 212 4.20 -6.64 6.20
C GLY A 212 5.48 -6.03 5.61
N CYS A 213 6.42 -6.87 5.23
CA CYS A 213 7.72 -6.42 4.73
C CYS A 213 7.68 -6.05 3.24
N VAL A 214 8.65 -5.25 2.83
CA VAL A 214 8.96 -5.05 1.40
C VAL A 214 9.61 -6.32 0.86
N LEU A 215 9.10 -6.83 -0.26
CA LEU A 215 9.62 -8.02 -0.94
C LEU A 215 10.62 -7.61 -2.02
N GLU A 216 11.75 -8.30 -2.10
CA GLU A 216 12.81 -8.02 -3.07
C GLU A 216 13.39 -9.32 -3.65
N GLY A 217 13.92 -9.25 -4.87
CA GLY A 217 14.63 -10.37 -5.49
C GLY A 217 13.75 -11.61 -5.69
N SER A 218 14.17 -12.77 -5.16
CA SER A 218 13.44 -14.05 -5.30
C SER A 218 12.07 -14.04 -4.61
N GLU A 219 11.88 -13.20 -3.58
CA GLU A 219 10.62 -13.08 -2.86
C GLU A 219 9.51 -12.47 -3.73
N VAL A 220 9.85 -11.56 -4.64
CA VAL A 220 8.91 -11.01 -5.62
C VAL A 220 8.36 -12.11 -6.52
N ALA A 221 9.24 -12.95 -7.08
CA ALA A 221 8.84 -14.05 -7.95
C ALA A 221 7.95 -15.05 -7.20
N GLU A 222 8.32 -15.36 -5.95
CA GLU A 222 7.56 -16.29 -5.11
C GLU A 222 6.18 -15.69 -4.72
N ALA A 223 6.11 -14.42 -4.37
CA ALA A 223 4.85 -13.76 -4.04
C ALA A 223 3.90 -13.73 -5.26
N LEU A 224 4.41 -13.42 -6.45
CA LEU A 224 3.62 -13.44 -7.69
C LEU A 224 3.11 -14.86 -8.00
N ARG A 225 3.98 -15.90 -7.84
CA ARG A 225 3.60 -17.30 -8.04
C ARG A 225 2.51 -17.74 -7.05
N LEU A 226 2.66 -17.41 -5.76
CA LEU A 226 1.69 -17.76 -4.73
C LEU A 226 0.35 -17.08 -4.97
N TYR A 227 0.35 -15.79 -5.30
CA TYR A 227 -0.87 -15.05 -5.60
C TYR A 227 -1.60 -15.59 -6.83
N ASP A 228 -0.86 -16.08 -7.85
CA ASP A 228 -1.46 -16.74 -9.01
C ASP A 228 -2.17 -18.04 -8.57
N ILE A 229 -1.48 -18.93 -7.85
CA ILE A 229 -2.05 -20.17 -7.30
C ILE A 229 -3.28 -19.89 -6.42
N TRP A 230 -3.15 -18.97 -5.45
CA TRP A 230 -4.23 -18.67 -4.52
C TRP A 230 -5.45 -18.04 -5.19
N SER A 231 -5.23 -17.23 -6.24
CA SER A 231 -6.31 -16.59 -6.98
C SER A 231 -7.15 -17.58 -7.79
N HIS A 232 -6.57 -18.71 -8.14
CA HIS A 232 -7.25 -19.82 -8.83
C HIS A 232 -7.76 -20.91 -7.88
N TYR A 233 -7.59 -20.72 -6.56
CA TYR A 233 -7.97 -21.69 -5.52
C TYR A 233 -7.27 -23.04 -5.68
N GLU A 234 -6.05 -23.02 -6.19
CA GLU A 234 -5.20 -24.19 -6.37
C GLU A 234 -4.38 -24.49 -5.11
N VAL A 235 -3.89 -25.71 -4.98
CA VAL A 235 -3.00 -26.11 -3.89
C VAL A 235 -1.55 -25.72 -4.21
N GLU A 236 -0.78 -25.34 -3.21
CA GLU A 236 0.61 -24.88 -3.39
C GLU A 236 1.59 -26.01 -3.68
N THR A 237 1.25 -27.23 -3.26
CA THR A 237 2.07 -28.42 -3.44
C THR A 237 1.21 -29.55 -3.97
N ASP A 238 1.75 -30.34 -4.87
CA ASP A 238 1.20 -31.68 -5.19
C ASP A 238 1.29 -32.51 -3.92
N GLY A 239 0.14 -32.86 -3.32
CA GLY A 239 0.01 -33.55 -2.04
C GLY A 239 0.69 -34.94 -2.00
#